data_c9f203bffbeec71e39c4dc3076504b8d
#
_entry.id   c9f203bffbeec71e39c4dc3076504b8d
#
_cell.length_a   1.000
_cell.length_b   1.000
_cell.length_c   1.000
_cell.angle_alpha   90.00
_cell.angle_beta   90.00
_cell.angle_gamma   90.00
#
_symmetry.space_group_name_H-M   'P 1'
#
loop_
_entity.id
_entity.type
_entity.pdbx_description
1 polymer ?
#
loop_
_entity_poly.entity_id
_entity_poly.type
_entity_poly.pdbx_seq_one_letter_code
_entity_poly.pdbx_strand_id
1 'polypeptide(L)'
;MKSQIDAAILHLRKASAGMAPTASNTHPFAAGSVAFAHNGYFTPVEPVEAEIRARGGRAPAGDTDSERYFGLVLATMRDLNPVDALQASAKQIASTSEQLVSLNALLLTQQALYAFAFWDESVPPSPEAGTATYELMFRVGPSAVTVVPASEDPARTISQLKEWIS
;
A
#
# COMPACT_ATOMS: atom_id res chain seq x y z
N MET A 1 -13.99 7.27 28.48
CA MET A 1 -12.84 7.92 27.81
C MET A 1 -13.07 7.79 26.31
N LYS A 2 -13.16 8.89 25.56
CA LYS A 2 -13.13 8.83 24.10
C LYS A 2 -11.68 8.49 23.71
N SER A 3 -11.46 7.35 23.06
CA SER A 3 -10.16 7.06 22.48
C SER A 3 -9.90 8.07 21.35
N GLN A 4 -8.90 8.89 21.51
CA GLN A 4 -8.47 9.80 20.46
C GLN A 4 -7.70 8.96 19.44
N ILE A 5 -8.15 8.94 18.19
CA ILE A 5 -7.44 8.33 17.08
C ILE A 5 -6.61 9.44 16.45
N ASP A 6 -5.28 9.30 16.52
CA ASP A 6 -4.35 10.31 16.01
C ASP A 6 -4.09 10.13 14.49
N ALA A 7 -4.20 8.89 13.99
CA ALA A 7 -4.04 8.57 12.56
C ALA A 7 -4.79 7.30 12.18
N ALA A 8 -5.27 7.23 10.93
CA ALA A 8 -5.89 6.04 10.36
C ALA A 8 -5.60 5.94 8.85
N ILE A 9 -5.54 4.71 8.33
CA ILE A 9 -5.56 4.46 6.89
C ILE A 9 -6.98 4.03 6.50
N LEU A 10 -7.55 4.76 5.55
CA LEU A 10 -8.76 4.35 4.83
C LEU A 10 -8.39 4.08 3.38
N HIS A 11 -8.73 2.90 2.87
CA HIS A 11 -8.44 2.51 1.49
C HIS A 11 -9.73 2.12 0.77
N LEU A 12 -10.04 2.82 -0.31
CA LEU A 12 -11.14 2.51 -1.21
C LEU A 12 -10.58 1.81 -2.44
N ARG A 13 -11.13 0.65 -2.76
CA ARG A 13 -10.66 -0.18 -3.87
C ARG A 13 -11.83 -0.58 -4.77
N LYS A 14 -11.64 -0.43 -6.08
CA LYS A 14 -12.44 -1.16 -7.06
C LYS A 14 -11.84 -2.57 -7.20
N ALA A 15 -12.62 -3.59 -6.89
CA ALA A 15 -12.15 -4.98 -6.99
C ALA A 15 -11.74 -5.31 -8.43
N SER A 16 -10.58 -5.95 -8.60
CA SER A 16 -10.16 -6.50 -9.89
C SER A 16 -11.09 -7.66 -10.28
N ALA A 17 -11.34 -7.81 -11.57
CA ALA A 17 -12.18 -8.90 -12.08
C ALA A 17 -11.59 -10.26 -11.65
N GLY A 18 -12.43 -11.14 -11.07
CA GLY A 18 -12.03 -12.47 -10.62
C GLY A 18 -11.47 -12.54 -9.19
N MET A 19 -11.25 -11.42 -8.51
CA MET A 19 -10.80 -11.43 -7.11
C MET A 19 -11.99 -11.29 -6.16
N ALA A 20 -12.18 -12.29 -5.29
CA ALA A 20 -13.24 -12.24 -4.28
C ALA A 20 -12.96 -11.13 -3.25
N PRO A 21 -13.97 -10.32 -2.86
CA PRO A 21 -13.82 -9.31 -1.83
C PRO A 21 -13.84 -9.95 -0.43
N THR A 22 -12.78 -10.71 -0.12
CA THR A 22 -12.59 -11.31 1.20
C THR A 22 -11.83 -10.35 2.11
N ALA A 23 -11.97 -10.51 3.43
CA ALA A 23 -11.22 -9.72 4.40
C ALA A 23 -9.70 -9.86 4.22
N SER A 24 -9.22 -11.07 3.84
CA SER A 24 -7.81 -11.36 3.56
C SER A 24 -7.27 -10.66 2.30
N ASN A 25 -8.14 -10.23 1.40
CA ASN A 25 -7.78 -9.55 0.15
C ASN A 25 -8.09 -8.03 0.21
N THR A 26 -8.42 -7.50 1.38
CA THR A 26 -8.90 -6.12 1.53
C THR A 26 -7.92 -5.29 2.35
N HIS A 27 -7.58 -4.09 1.84
CA HIS A 27 -6.80 -3.10 2.59
C HIS A 27 -7.63 -2.36 3.65
N PRO A 28 -6.99 -1.79 4.66
CA PRO A 28 -5.57 -1.94 4.99
C PRO A 28 -5.28 -3.31 5.57
N PHE A 29 -4.13 -3.90 5.22
CA PHE A 29 -3.61 -5.05 5.95
C PHE A 29 -3.09 -4.61 7.31
N ALA A 30 -3.23 -5.44 8.33
CA ALA A 30 -2.79 -5.08 9.68
C ALA A 30 -2.07 -6.25 10.38
N ALA A 31 -1.03 -5.92 11.14
CA ALA A 31 -0.32 -6.85 12.01
C ALA A 31 0.19 -6.13 13.27
N GLY A 32 -0.33 -6.50 14.43
CA GLY A 32 -0.04 -5.80 15.68
C GLY A 32 -0.48 -4.32 15.59
N SER A 33 0.49 -3.42 15.76
CA SER A 33 0.28 -1.96 15.69
C SER A 33 0.66 -1.34 14.34
N VAL A 34 0.85 -2.17 13.32
CA VAL A 34 1.23 -1.73 11.97
C VAL A 34 0.07 -1.95 11.01
N ALA A 35 -0.25 -0.93 10.20
CA ALA A 35 -1.22 -1.04 9.11
C ALA A 35 -0.58 -0.61 7.79
N PHE A 36 -1.03 -1.23 6.70
CA PHE A 36 -0.44 -1.07 5.38
C PHE A 36 -1.49 -1.02 4.28
N ALA A 37 -1.32 -0.12 3.35
CA ALA A 37 -2.08 -0.08 2.10
C ALA A 37 -1.12 0.08 0.92
N HIS A 38 -1.43 -0.58 -0.18
CA HIS A 38 -0.66 -0.58 -1.41
C HIS A 38 -1.56 -0.23 -2.59
N ASN A 39 -1.06 0.61 -3.47
CA ASN A 39 -1.64 0.87 -4.77
C ASN A 39 -0.57 0.53 -5.82
N GLY A 40 -0.85 -0.51 -6.59
CA GLY A 40 0.06 -1.02 -7.58
C GLY A 40 -0.22 -2.47 -7.94
N TYR A 41 0.73 -3.06 -8.66
CA TYR A 41 0.67 -4.46 -9.07
C TYR A 41 2.07 -4.96 -9.40
N PHE A 42 2.36 -6.19 -9.02
CA PHE A 42 3.57 -6.91 -9.43
C PHE A 42 3.31 -8.42 -9.52
N THR A 43 4.08 -9.07 -10.38
CA THR A 43 4.04 -10.53 -10.55
C THR A 43 5.38 -11.02 -11.14
N PRO A 44 5.83 -12.27 -10.85
CA PRO A 44 5.20 -13.27 -9.98
C PRO A 44 5.35 -12.94 -8.49
N VAL A 45 4.51 -13.53 -7.64
CA VAL A 45 4.54 -13.30 -6.18
C VAL A 45 5.38 -14.34 -5.42
N GLU A 46 5.68 -15.46 -6.05
CA GLU A 46 6.37 -16.61 -5.44
C GLU A 46 7.78 -16.27 -4.93
N PRO A 47 8.60 -15.46 -5.64
CA PRO A 47 9.91 -15.03 -5.14
C PRO A 47 9.78 -14.22 -3.84
N VAL A 48 8.75 -13.37 -3.74
CA VAL A 48 8.48 -12.57 -2.54
C VAL A 48 8.07 -13.46 -1.38
N GLU A 49 7.21 -14.45 -1.63
CA GLU A 49 6.85 -15.46 -0.60
C GLU A 49 8.06 -16.27 -0.12
N ALA A 50 8.96 -16.63 -1.03
CA ALA A 50 10.20 -17.32 -0.67
C ALA A 50 11.07 -16.48 0.26
N GLU A 51 11.21 -15.18 -0.03
CA GLU A 51 11.95 -14.24 0.79
C GLU A 51 11.31 -14.02 2.16
N ILE A 52 9.98 -13.88 2.22
CA ILE A 52 9.23 -13.81 3.49
C ILE A 52 9.54 -15.03 4.36
N ARG A 53 9.48 -16.23 3.77
CA ARG A 53 9.79 -17.50 4.49
C ARG A 53 11.24 -17.53 4.95
N ALA A 54 12.18 -17.13 4.10
CA ALA A 54 13.62 -17.11 4.42
C ALA A 54 13.92 -16.20 5.62
N ARG A 55 13.18 -15.10 5.76
CA ARG A 55 13.26 -14.17 6.90
C ARG A 55 12.41 -14.60 8.11
N GLY A 56 11.81 -15.78 8.07
CA GLY A 56 10.93 -16.28 9.13
C GLY A 56 9.62 -15.48 9.27
N GLY A 57 9.18 -14.83 8.21
CA GLY A 57 7.91 -14.11 8.13
C GLY A 57 6.71 -15.07 8.08
N ARG A 58 5.53 -14.54 8.34
CA ARG A 58 4.27 -15.29 8.27
C ARG A 58 3.85 -15.50 6.82
N ALA A 59 3.32 -16.68 6.50
CA ALA A 59 2.69 -16.93 5.21
C ALA A 59 1.47 -16.00 5.00
N PRO A 60 1.23 -15.53 3.77
CA PRO A 60 0.02 -14.78 3.43
C PRO A 60 -1.25 -15.60 3.69
N ALA A 61 -2.35 -14.94 4.01
CA ALA A 61 -3.65 -15.55 4.25
C ALA A 61 -4.59 -15.42 3.04
N GLY A 62 -4.35 -14.42 2.19
CA GLY A 62 -5.08 -14.16 0.95
C GLY A 62 -4.22 -14.35 -0.29
N ASP A 63 -4.69 -13.81 -1.42
CA ASP A 63 -4.14 -14.07 -2.74
C ASP A 63 -3.47 -12.83 -3.37
N THR A 64 -3.49 -11.67 -2.69
CA THR A 64 -3.04 -10.41 -3.28
C THR A 64 -1.51 -10.25 -3.22
N ASP A 65 -0.93 -9.65 -4.24
CA ASP A 65 0.44 -9.14 -4.26
C ASP A 65 0.70 -8.15 -3.12
N SER A 66 -0.30 -7.33 -2.81
CA SER A 66 -0.25 -6.33 -1.74
C SER A 66 -0.02 -6.94 -0.36
N GLU A 67 -0.64 -8.09 -0.05
CA GLU A 67 -0.39 -8.79 1.20
C GLU A 67 1.04 -9.34 1.27
N ARG A 68 1.57 -9.83 0.13
CA ARG A 68 2.98 -10.27 0.02
C ARG A 68 3.94 -9.11 0.25
N TYR A 69 3.65 -7.95 -0.35
CA TYR A 69 4.45 -6.76 -0.09
C TYR A 69 4.45 -6.40 1.39
N PHE A 70 3.29 -6.34 2.02
CA PHE A 70 3.19 -6.10 3.46
C PHE A 70 3.95 -7.14 4.29
N GLY A 71 3.82 -8.42 3.96
CA GLY A 71 4.54 -9.51 4.62
C GLY A 71 6.05 -9.35 4.55
N LEU A 72 6.57 -8.94 3.37
CA LEU A 72 7.98 -8.67 3.18
C LEU A 72 8.45 -7.44 3.97
N VAL A 73 7.68 -6.36 3.96
CA VAL A 73 7.97 -5.16 4.77
C VAL A 73 8.06 -5.52 6.25
N LEU A 74 7.08 -6.26 6.78
CA LEU A 74 7.10 -6.71 8.17
C LEU A 74 8.30 -7.59 8.51
N ALA A 75 8.64 -8.52 7.62
CA ALA A 75 9.81 -9.38 7.81
C ALA A 75 11.11 -8.57 7.82
N THR A 76 11.22 -7.57 6.96
CA THR A 76 12.38 -6.67 6.84
C THR A 76 12.48 -5.68 8.00
N MET A 77 11.35 -5.23 8.55
CA MET A 77 11.31 -4.34 9.73
C MET A 77 11.82 -4.99 11.03
N ARG A 78 12.11 -6.28 11.02
CA ARG A 78 12.79 -6.92 12.17
C ARG A 78 14.22 -6.42 12.35
N ASP A 79 14.87 -6.05 11.25
CA ASP A 79 16.28 -5.68 11.19
C ASP A 79 16.50 -4.23 10.78
N LEU A 80 15.51 -3.60 10.14
CA LEU A 80 15.60 -2.25 9.58
C LEU A 80 14.49 -1.33 10.12
N ASN A 81 14.76 -0.03 10.13
CA ASN A 81 13.71 0.95 10.38
C ASN A 81 12.66 0.96 9.24
N PRO A 82 11.47 1.55 9.45
CA PRO A 82 10.38 1.50 8.49
C PRO A 82 10.71 2.05 7.10
N VAL A 83 11.53 3.10 7.01
CA VAL A 83 11.92 3.71 5.72
C VAL A 83 12.82 2.76 4.94
N ASP A 84 13.87 2.25 5.57
CA ASP A 84 14.81 1.33 4.94
C ASP A 84 14.13 -0.01 4.61
N ALA A 85 13.17 -0.46 5.43
CA ALA A 85 12.40 -1.67 5.18
C ALA A 85 11.51 -1.53 3.93
N LEU A 86 10.83 -0.39 3.76
CA LEU A 86 10.05 -0.11 2.55
C LEU A 86 10.93 -0.09 1.31
N GLN A 87 12.08 0.60 1.36
CA GLN A 87 13.02 0.69 0.25
C GLN A 87 13.62 -0.67 -0.11
N ALA A 88 14.07 -1.44 0.88
CA ALA A 88 14.66 -2.75 0.66
C ALA A 88 13.63 -3.74 0.10
N SER A 89 12.40 -3.71 0.62
CA SER A 89 11.31 -4.55 0.11
C SER A 89 10.95 -4.19 -1.33
N ALA A 90 10.85 -2.91 -1.64
CA ALA A 90 10.55 -2.45 -3.01
C ALA A 90 11.66 -2.87 -3.99
N LYS A 91 12.94 -2.72 -3.62
CA LYS A 91 14.07 -3.19 -4.43
C LYS A 91 14.03 -4.69 -4.66
N GLN A 92 13.72 -5.48 -3.63
CA GLN A 92 13.60 -6.94 -3.73
C GLN A 92 12.48 -7.33 -4.70
N ILE A 93 11.28 -6.73 -4.55
CA ILE A 93 10.17 -6.96 -5.44
C ILE A 93 10.55 -6.59 -6.88
N ALA A 94 11.07 -5.38 -7.10
CA ALA A 94 11.45 -4.91 -8.43
C ALA A 94 12.49 -5.82 -9.12
N SER A 95 13.43 -6.39 -8.35
CA SER A 95 14.47 -7.27 -8.90
C SER A 95 13.97 -8.65 -9.31
N THR A 96 12.78 -9.06 -8.86
CA THR A 96 12.23 -10.40 -9.11
C THR A 96 10.91 -10.38 -9.89
N SER A 97 10.38 -9.18 -10.16
CA SER A 97 9.13 -9.03 -10.92
C SER A 97 9.37 -9.13 -12.42
N GLU A 98 8.50 -9.88 -13.09
CA GLU A 98 8.39 -9.89 -14.56
C GLU A 98 7.49 -8.75 -15.04
N GLN A 99 6.49 -8.40 -14.23
CA GLN A 99 5.64 -7.24 -14.44
C GLN A 99 5.58 -6.45 -13.14
N LEU A 100 5.87 -5.16 -13.22
CA LEU A 100 5.80 -4.23 -12.13
C LEU A 100 5.15 -2.93 -12.62
N VAL A 101 4.06 -2.54 -11.98
CA VAL A 101 3.38 -1.28 -12.30
C VAL A 101 3.80 -0.19 -11.34
N SER A 102 3.51 -0.39 -10.07
CA SER A 102 3.94 0.52 -8.99
C SER A 102 3.92 -0.19 -7.65
N LEU A 103 4.66 0.37 -6.68
CA LEU A 103 4.72 -0.08 -5.29
C LEU A 103 4.39 1.08 -4.34
N ASN A 104 3.42 1.90 -4.72
CA ASN A 104 2.97 3.00 -3.88
C ASN A 104 2.35 2.48 -2.60
N ALA A 105 2.84 2.91 -1.44
CA ALA A 105 2.42 2.35 -0.17
C ALA A 105 2.23 3.42 0.91
N LEU A 106 1.28 3.15 1.79
CA LEU A 106 1.13 3.80 3.08
C LEU A 106 1.42 2.79 4.19
N LEU A 107 2.34 3.10 5.06
CA LEU A 107 2.67 2.31 6.24
C LEU A 107 2.42 3.15 7.49
N LEU A 108 1.48 2.73 8.29
CA LEU A 108 1.17 3.36 9.59
C LEU A 108 1.76 2.53 10.71
N THR A 109 2.53 3.17 11.57
CA THR A 109 3.07 2.61 12.81
C THR A 109 2.56 3.41 14.01
N GLN A 110 2.93 3.02 15.22
CA GLN A 110 2.62 3.83 16.42
C GLN A 110 3.30 5.19 16.44
N GLN A 111 4.39 5.38 15.67
CA GLN A 111 5.20 6.59 15.70
C GLN A 111 4.90 7.53 14.54
N ALA A 112 4.57 6.97 13.35
CA ALA A 112 4.43 7.78 12.15
C ALA A 112 3.61 7.08 11.05
N LEU A 113 3.11 7.89 10.13
CA LEU A 113 2.62 7.47 8.83
C LEU A 113 3.71 7.74 7.78
N TYR A 114 4.12 6.70 7.07
CA TYR A 114 5.07 6.76 5.97
C TYR A 114 4.31 6.64 4.65
N ALA A 115 4.62 7.53 3.71
CA ALA A 115 4.17 7.43 2.33
C ALA A 115 5.37 7.11 1.44
N PHE A 116 5.28 6.06 0.65
CA PHE A 116 6.31 5.59 -0.24
C PHE A 116 5.77 5.53 -1.66
N ALA A 117 6.48 6.12 -2.61
CA ALA A 117 6.13 6.11 -4.02
C ALA A 117 7.25 5.46 -4.83
N PHE A 118 6.88 4.47 -5.63
CA PHE A 118 7.76 3.81 -6.59
C PHE A 118 6.93 3.28 -7.76
N TRP A 119 7.36 3.55 -8.96
CA TRP A 119 6.74 3.03 -10.18
C TRP A 119 7.80 2.78 -11.25
N ASP A 120 7.48 1.91 -12.20
CA ASP A 120 8.30 1.67 -13.38
C ASP A 120 7.95 2.70 -14.46
N GLU A 121 8.86 3.63 -14.73
CA GLU A 121 8.67 4.69 -15.73
C GLU A 121 8.51 4.15 -17.16
N SER A 122 8.92 2.91 -17.42
CA SER A 122 8.75 2.27 -18.72
C SER A 122 7.34 1.74 -18.97
N VAL A 123 6.55 1.60 -17.91
CA VAL A 123 5.15 1.15 -17.99
C VAL A 123 4.25 2.36 -18.26
N PRO A 124 3.62 2.43 -19.43
CA PRO A 124 2.72 3.55 -19.71
C PRO A 124 1.52 3.53 -18.75
N PRO A 125 1.01 4.71 -18.36
CA PRO A 125 -0.21 4.81 -17.59
C PRO A 125 -1.36 4.09 -18.29
N SER A 126 -2.23 3.44 -17.50
CA SER A 126 -3.44 2.84 -18.05
C SER A 126 -4.26 3.90 -18.79
N PRO A 127 -4.77 3.60 -20.00
CA PRO A 127 -5.63 4.54 -20.75
C PRO A 127 -6.85 5.04 -19.97
N GLU A 128 -7.30 4.25 -18.99
CA GLU A 128 -8.46 4.57 -18.13
C GLU A 128 -8.10 5.51 -16.98
N ALA A 129 -6.82 5.64 -16.67
CA ALA A 129 -6.36 6.33 -15.46
C ALA A 129 -5.74 7.73 -15.72
N GLY A 130 -5.55 8.10 -17.00
CA GLY A 130 -4.93 9.39 -17.35
C GLY A 130 -3.41 9.43 -17.12
N THR A 131 -2.80 10.61 -17.29
CA THR A 131 -1.33 10.77 -17.34
C THR A 131 -0.63 10.77 -15.97
N ALA A 132 -1.36 10.88 -14.86
CA ALA A 132 -0.79 11.02 -13.50
C ALA A 132 -1.05 9.79 -12.60
N THR A 133 -0.99 8.60 -13.14
CA THR A 133 -1.57 7.38 -12.56
C THR A 133 -0.87 6.87 -11.30
N TYR A 134 0.44 7.12 -11.17
CA TYR A 134 1.25 6.48 -10.12
C TYR A 134 1.87 7.47 -9.13
N GLU A 135 1.66 8.75 -9.32
CA GLU A 135 2.08 9.76 -8.35
C GLU A 135 1.19 9.73 -7.11
N LEU A 136 1.80 9.87 -5.95
CA LEU A 136 1.08 10.12 -4.70
C LEU A 136 0.99 11.62 -4.47
N MET A 137 -0.22 12.12 -4.32
CA MET A 137 -0.47 13.49 -3.89
C MET A 137 -0.85 13.52 -2.42
N PHE A 138 -0.45 14.54 -1.71
CA PHE A 138 -0.89 14.76 -0.33
C PHE A 138 -1.50 16.15 -0.17
N ARG A 139 -2.49 16.24 0.69
CA ARG A 139 -3.09 17.49 1.11
C ARG A 139 -2.99 17.62 2.62
N VAL A 140 -2.43 18.73 3.08
CA VAL A 140 -2.40 19.08 4.50
C VAL A 140 -3.59 19.99 4.78
N GLY A 141 -4.48 19.56 5.66
CA GLY A 141 -5.57 20.35 6.21
C GLY A 141 -5.31 20.67 7.69
N PRO A 142 -6.12 21.51 8.29
CA PRO A 142 -5.94 21.91 9.70
C PRO A 142 -6.09 20.74 10.68
N SER A 143 -6.72 19.64 10.26
CA SER A 143 -7.00 18.48 11.12
C SER A 143 -6.60 17.13 10.50
N ALA A 144 -6.11 17.11 9.27
CA ALA A 144 -5.78 15.86 8.58
C ALA A 144 -4.74 16.03 7.47
N VAL A 145 -3.96 14.98 7.23
CA VAL A 145 -3.19 14.78 6.01
C VAL A 145 -3.88 13.70 5.20
N THR A 146 -4.21 14.00 3.97
CA THR A 146 -4.82 13.04 3.04
C THR A 146 -3.83 12.71 1.94
N VAL A 147 -3.63 11.42 1.68
CA VAL A 147 -2.76 10.93 0.59
C VAL A 147 -3.64 10.17 -0.40
N VAL A 148 -3.58 10.55 -1.66
CA VAL A 148 -4.38 9.95 -2.75
C VAL A 148 -3.50 9.74 -3.98
N PRO A 149 -3.80 8.71 -4.82
CA PRO A 149 -3.20 8.62 -6.14
C PRO A 149 -3.56 9.84 -6.98
N ALA A 150 -2.61 10.34 -7.77
CA ALA A 150 -2.81 11.51 -8.62
C ALA A 150 -3.83 11.29 -9.74
N SER A 151 -4.11 10.02 -10.08
CA SER A 151 -5.13 9.62 -11.07
C SER A 151 -6.58 9.85 -10.62
N GLU A 152 -6.81 10.06 -9.31
CA GLU A 152 -8.14 10.39 -8.81
C GLU A 152 -8.26 11.90 -8.60
N ASP A 153 -9.41 12.47 -8.95
CA ASP A 153 -9.69 13.87 -8.60
C ASP A 153 -9.67 14.02 -7.06
N PRO A 154 -8.66 14.68 -6.48
CA PRO A 154 -8.52 14.78 -5.04
C PRO A 154 -9.71 15.49 -4.39
N ALA A 155 -10.32 16.43 -5.10
CA ALA A 155 -11.47 17.17 -4.59
C ALA A 155 -12.70 16.25 -4.49
N ARG A 156 -12.89 15.35 -5.45
CA ARG A 156 -13.98 14.37 -5.46
C ARG A 156 -13.79 13.31 -4.38
N THR A 157 -12.59 12.76 -4.26
CA THR A 157 -12.26 11.75 -3.24
C THR A 157 -12.42 12.31 -1.83
N ILE A 158 -11.96 13.54 -1.57
CA ILE A 158 -12.10 14.21 -0.27
C ILE A 158 -13.57 14.56 0.02
N SER A 159 -14.37 14.94 -0.97
CA SER A 159 -15.79 15.18 -0.81
C SER A 159 -16.54 13.90 -0.39
N GLN A 160 -16.27 12.79 -1.07
CA GLN A 160 -16.83 11.48 -0.72
C GLN A 160 -16.45 11.04 0.68
N LEU A 161 -15.18 11.21 1.09
CA LEU A 161 -14.72 10.88 2.44
C LEU A 161 -15.44 11.70 3.51
N LYS A 162 -15.73 12.99 3.27
CA LYS A 162 -16.48 13.84 4.20
C LYS A 162 -17.92 13.37 4.42
N GLU A 163 -18.57 12.87 3.37
CA GLU A 163 -19.93 12.32 3.46
C GLU A 163 -19.98 11.00 4.26
N TRP A 164 -18.88 10.26 4.32
CA TRP A 164 -18.78 8.99 5.06
C TRP A 164 -18.40 9.17 6.54
N ILE A 165 -17.81 10.28 6.90
CA ILE A 165 -17.32 10.57 8.27
C ILE A 165 -18.28 11.49 9.04
N SER A 166 -19.24 12.11 8.38
CA SER A 166 -20.29 12.94 8.97
C SER A 166 -21.49 12.11 9.41
#